data_b5e30e59af45b7014829bdc69be24f29
#
_entry.id   b5e30e59af45b7014829bdc69be24f29
#
_cell.length_a   1.000
_cell.length_b   1.000
_cell.length_c   1.000
_cell.angle_alpha   90.00
_cell.angle_beta   90.00
_cell.angle_gamma   90.00
#
_symmetry.space_group_name_H-M   'P 1'
#
loop_
_entity.id
_entity.type
_entity.pdbx_description
1 polymer ?
#
loop_
_entity_poly.entity_id
_entity_poly.type
_entity_poly.pdbx_seq_one_letter_code
_entity_poly.pdbx_strand_id
1 'polypeptide(L)'
;MKKIFVAVALLFSVFALNAQPKNVEAALKAVEKAKVAAENPKKATKPATWIKLAETYLDAYNYPTQSVILGSPRMEVKMFLKGQQILETVEKTGAENQQYSVDILDDKELWYNANGILELIKVTKPVMADVDMLALAQEALTKAAEVDPKKSKEKDILDLFEQIHKNY
;
A
#
# COMPACT_ATOMS: atom_id res chain seq x y z
N MET A 1 42.74 10.47 10.03
CA MET A 1 41.74 9.72 9.27
C MET A 1 40.41 9.73 10.03
N LYS A 2 39.49 10.64 9.64
CA LYS A 2 38.21 10.83 10.33
C LYS A 2 37.18 9.90 9.66
N LYS A 3 36.67 8.92 10.43
CA LYS A 3 35.58 8.05 10.00
C LYS A 3 34.27 8.84 10.08
N ILE A 4 33.71 9.16 8.93
CA ILE A 4 32.37 9.76 8.82
C ILE A 4 31.38 8.61 8.94
N PHE A 5 30.69 8.51 10.07
CA PHE A 5 29.49 7.67 10.22
C PHE A 5 28.34 8.43 9.57
N VAL A 6 27.89 7.98 8.40
CA VAL A 6 26.63 8.40 7.84
C VAL A 6 25.53 7.64 8.55
N ALA A 7 24.91 8.29 9.52
CA ALA A 7 23.67 7.80 10.13
C ALA A 7 22.55 7.99 9.10
N VAL A 8 22.14 6.92 8.44
CA VAL A 8 20.89 6.88 7.68
C VAL A 8 19.77 6.89 8.72
N ALA A 9 19.23 8.08 8.98
CA ALA A 9 18.01 8.23 9.74
C ALA A 9 16.86 7.68 8.90
N LEU A 10 16.44 6.44 9.15
CA LEU A 10 15.16 5.90 8.75
C LEU A 10 14.08 6.73 9.46
N LEU A 11 13.58 7.74 8.76
CA LEU A 11 12.35 8.43 9.12
C LEU A 11 11.20 7.43 8.95
N PHE A 12 10.98 6.62 9.98
CA PHE A 12 9.67 6.02 10.18
C PHE A 12 8.72 7.17 10.51
N SER A 13 8.06 7.70 9.48
CA SER A 13 6.85 8.47 9.68
C SER A 13 5.90 7.58 10.48
N VAL A 14 5.64 7.99 11.71
CA VAL A 14 4.64 7.37 12.58
C VAL A 14 3.29 7.71 11.95
N PHE A 15 2.90 6.94 10.93
CA PHE A 15 1.52 6.94 10.49
C PHE A 15 0.69 6.43 11.66
N ALA A 16 -0.33 7.21 12.03
CA ALA A 16 -1.33 6.75 12.97
C ALA A 16 -1.69 5.32 12.60
N LEU A 17 -1.46 4.37 13.49
CA LEU A 17 -1.77 2.96 13.34
C LEU A 17 -3.30 2.79 13.19
N ASN A 18 -3.82 3.18 12.02
CA ASN A 18 -5.08 2.65 11.58
C ASN A 18 -4.82 1.16 11.43
N ALA A 19 -5.52 0.35 12.21
CA ALA A 19 -5.35 -1.10 12.17
C ALA A 19 -5.49 -1.55 10.71
N GLN A 20 -4.38 -2.01 10.11
CA GLN A 20 -4.37 -2.50 8.73
C GLN A 20 -5.44 -3.58 8.57
N PRO A 21 -6.15 -3.63 7.44
CA PRO A 21 -7.17 -4.64 7.23
C PRO A 21 -6.56 -6.05 7.40
N LYS A 22 -7.27 -6.91 8.12
CA LYS A 22 -6.79 -8.27 8.39
C LYS A 22 -6.96 -9.20 7.20
N ASN A 23 -7.84 -8.86 6.27
CA ASN A 23 -8.15 -9.61 5.05
C ASN A 23 -8.84 -8.70 4.02
N VAL A 24 -9.03 -9.20 2.80
CA VAL A 24 -9.69 -8.49 1.70
C VAL A 24 -11.08 -7.99 2.08
N GLU A 25 -11.87 -8.81 2.78
CA GLU A 25 -13.22 -8.44 3.21
C GLU A 25 -13.20 -7.25 4.18
N ALA A 26 -12.24 -7.20 5.10
CA ALA A 26 -12.07 -6.08 6.02
C ALA A 26 -11.64 -4.80 5.28
N ALA A 27 -10.80 -4.93 4.24
CA ALA A 27 -10.41 -3.81 3.39
C ALA A 27 -11.62 -3.24 2.62
N LEU A 28 -12.42 -4.10 1.99
CA LEU A 28 -13.64 -3.70 1.29
C LEU A 28 -14.65 -3.04 2.23
N LYS A 29 -14.89 -3.60 3.41
CA LYS A 29 -15.78 -2.99 4.43
C LYS A 29 -15.28 -1.62 4.90
N ALA A 30 -13.97 -1.44 5.03
CA ALA A 30 -13.39 -0.16 5.40
C ALA A 30 -13.64 0.89 4.32
N VAL A 31 -13.43 0.55 3.04
CA VAL A 31 -13.73 1.42 1.90
C VAL A 31 -15.21 1.82 1.91
N GLU A 32 -16.12 0.85 2.00
CA GLU A 32 -17.55 1.12 1.99
C GLU A 32 -17.98 2.04 3.13
N LYS A 33 -17.49 1.78 4.35
CA LYS A 33 -17.76 2.64 5.51
C LYS A 33 -17.25 4.07 5.32
N ALA A 34 -16.07 4.23 4.72
CA ALA A 34 -15.50 5.54 4.46
C ALA A 34 -16.28 6.29 3.37
N LYS A 35 -16.75 5.60 2.31
CA LYS A 35 -17.63 6.15 1.26
C LYS A 35 -18.94 6.66 1.85
N VAL A 36 -19.65 5.84 2.63
CA VAL A 36 -20.90 6.24 3.32
C VAL A 36 -20.67 7.46 4.23
N ALA A 37 -19.50 7.55 4.88
CA ALA A 37 -19.17 8.73 5.68
C ALA A 37 -18.99 9.98 4.81
N ALA A 38 -18.35 9.86 3.65
CA ALA A 38 -18.13 10.96 2.71
C ALA A 38 -19.44 11.42 2.02
N GLU A 39 -20.40 10.52 1.83
CA GLU A 39 -21.74 10.82 1.30
C GLU A 39 -22.66 11.54 2.33
N ASN A 40 -22.33 11.48 3.61
CA ASN A 40 -23.11 12.13 4.65
C ASN A 40 -22.91 13.66 4.61
N PRO A 41 -23.95 14.48 4.37
CA PRO A 41 -23.79 15.93 4.20
C PRO A 41 -23.11 16.65 5.36
N LYS A 42 -23.31 16.19 6.60
CA LYS A 42 -22.67 16.77 7.79
C LYS A 42 -21.19 16.40 7.92
N LYS A 43 -20.79 15.26 7.38
CA LYS A 43 -19.40 14.78 7.41
C LYS A 43 -18.62 15.23 6.19
N ALA A 44 -19.27 15.34 5.04
CA ALA A 44 -18.68 15.79 3.78
C ALA A 44 -18.07 17.20 3.83
N THR A 45 -18.51 18.03 4.78
CA THR A 45 -17.94 19.37 5.01
C THR A 45 -16.61 19.34 5.78
N LYS A 46 -16.16 18.18 6.24
CA LYS A 46 -14.96 18.03 7.06
C LYS A 46 -13.81 17.44 6.24
N PRO A 47 -12.64 18.12 6.13
CA PRO A 47 -11.48 17.60 5.41
C PRO A 47 -11.07 16.21 5.89
N ALA A 48 -11.10 15.95 7.20
CA ALA A 48 -10.74 14.67 7.79
C ALA A 48 -11.58 13.49 7.27
N THR A 49 -12.81 13.71 6.81
CA THR A 49 -13.66 12.65 6.23
C THR A 49 -13.11 12.18 4.89
N TRP A 50 -12.71 13.13 4.05
CA TRP A 50 -12.15 12.85 2.74
C TRP A 50 -10.72 12.30 2.81
N ILE A 51 -9.90 12.83 3.74
CA ILE A 51 -8.57 12.29 4.03
C ILE A 51 -8.71 10.82 4.43
N LYS A 52 -9.66 10.49 5.33
CA LYS A 52 -9.88 9.10 5.75
C LYS A 52 -10.33 8.20 4.60
N LEU A 53 -11.13 8.71 3.68
CA LEU A 53 -11.51 7.96 2.48
C LEU A 53 -10.29 7.69 1.59
N ALA A 54 -9.43 8.69 1.35
CA ALA A 54 -8.19 8.53 0.58
C ALA A 54 -7.24 7.51 1.22
N GLU A 55 -6.99 7.62 2.53
CA GLU A 55 -6.20 6.64 3.28
C GLU A 55 -6.75 5.22 3.11
N THR A 56 -8.08 5.08 3.16
CA THR A 56 -8.71 3.75 3.05
C THR A 56 -8.55 3.16 1.65
N TYR A 57 -8.59 3.97 0.59
CA TYR A 57 -8.27 3.51 -0.77
C TYR A 57 -6.79 3.11 -0.90
N LEU A 58 -5.86 3.88 -0.33
CA LEU A 58 -4.44 3.55 -0.31
C LEU A 58 -4.16 2.25 0.47
N ASP A 59 -4.79 2.07 1.63
CA ASP A 59 -4.69 0.84 2.42
C ASP A 59 -5.18 -0.38 1.63
N ALA A 60 -6.30 -0.22 0.90
CA ALA A 60 -6.84 -1.28 0.05
C ALA A 60 -5.93 -1.57 -1.15
N TYR A 61 -5.36 -0.54 -1.78
CA TYR A 61 -4.39 -0.69 -2.87
C TYR A 61 -3.15 -1.44 -2.42
N ASN A 62 -2.59 -1.07 -1.27
CA ASN A 62 -1.35 -1.65 -0.73
C ASN A 62 -1.58 -2.99 -0.01
N TYR A 63 -2.83 -3.39 0.25
CA TYR A 63 -3.14 -4.59 1.03
C TYR A 63 -2.39 -5.84 0.56
N PRO A 64 -2.32 -6.18 -0.73
CA PRO A 64 -1.63 -7.40 -1.17
C PRO A 64 -0.12 -7.39 -0.90
N THR A 65 0.50 -6.21 -0.81
CA THR A 65 1.96 -6.04 -0.70
C THR A 65 2.44 -5.60 0.69
N GLN A 66 1.54 -5.18 1.58
CA GLN A 66 1.87 -4.49 2.84
C GLN A 66 2.78 -5.27 3.81
N SER A 67 2.86 -6.59 3.67
CA SER A 67 3.68 -7.44 4.55
C SER A 67 5.00 -7.87 3.89
N VAL A 68 5.32 -7.32 2.72
CA VAL A 68 6.43 -7.79 1.90
C VAL A 68 7.30 -6.61 1.46
N ILE A 69 8.62 -6.73 1.60
CA ILE A 69 9.57 -5.66 1.27
C ILE A 69 10.49 -6.16 0.16
N LEU A 70 10.59 -5.41 -0.94
CA LEU A 70 11.56 -5.67 -2.00
C LEU A 70 12.99 -5.61 -1.45
N GLY A 71 13.85 -6.48 -1.94
CA GLY A 71 15.22 -6.62 -1.45
C GLY A 71 15.37 -7.54 -0.24
N SER A 72 14.26 -8.03 0.35
CA SER A 72 14.33 -8.96 1.47
C SER A 72 14.69 -10.38 1.02
N PRO A 73 15.49 -11.12 1.82
CA PRO A 73 15.74 -12.54 1.62
C PRO A 73 14.45 -13.35 1.77
N ARG A 74 14.31 -14.43 0.98
CA ARG A 74 13.11 -15.30 0.97
C ARG A 74 12.72 -15.83 2.34
N MET A 75 13.69 -16.14 3.19
CA MET A 75 13.42 -16.59 4.58
C MET A 75 12.74 -15.50 5.41
N GLU A 76 13.17 -14.27 5.27
CA GLU A 76 12.59 -13.13 5.96
C GLU A 76 11.17 -12.86 5.47
N VAL A 77 10.97 -12.86 4.14
CA VAL A 77 9.63 -12.72 3.55
C VAL A 77 8.67 -13.77 4.12
N LYS A 78 9.07 -15.04 4.19
CA LYS A 78 8.24 -16.12 4.75
C LYS A 78 7.80 -15.86 6.20
N MET A 79 8.65 -15.25 7.02
CA MET A 79 8.29 -14.89 8.40
C MET A 79 7.22 -13.78 8.45
N PHE A 80 7.21 -12.88 7.49
CA PHE A 80 6.25 -11.77 7.43
C PHE A 80 4.92 -12.10 6.73
N LEU A 81 4.81 -13.23 6.05
CA LEU A 81 3.56 -13.65 5.40
C LEU A 81 2.41 -13.94 6.38
N LYS A 82 2.68 -14.03 7.69
CA LYS A 82 1.68 -14.10 8.78
C LYS A 82 0.52 -15.07 8.52
N GLY A 83 0.83 -16.27 8.06
CA GLY A 83 -0.19 -17.30 7.79
C GLY A 83 -0.75 -17.28 6.36
N GLN A 84 -0.30 -16.38 5.49
CA GLN A 84 -0.56 -16.53 4.06
C GLN A 84 0.20 -17.78 3.56
N GLN A 85 -0.52 -18.63 2.85
CA GLN A 85 0.03 -19.89 2.37
C GLN A 85 0.67 -19.72 0.99
N ILE A 86 1.90 -20.23 0.83
CA ILE A 86 2.49 -20.42 -0.49
C ILE A 86 1.81 -21.65 -1.08
N LEU A 87 1.09 -21.45 -2.18
CA LEU A 87 0.34 -22.50 -2.88
C LEU A 87 1.28 -23.37 -3.71
N GLU A 88 2.24 -22.72 -4.37
CA GLU A 88 3.19 -23.36 -5.27
C GLU A 88 4.48 -22.54 -5.35
N THR A 89 5.58 -23.20 -5.68
CA THR A 89 6.85 -22.55 -6.09
C THR A 89 7.23 -23.06 -7.47
N VAL A 90 7.44 -22.14 -8.40
CA VAL A 90 7.79 -22.45 -9.80
C VAL A 90 8.99 -21.64 -10.27
N GLU A 91 9.68 -22.13 -11.31
CA GLU A 91 10.69 -21.33 -12.00
C GLU A 91 10.01 -20.58 -13.17
N LYS A 92 10.29 -19.29 -13.29
CA LYS A 92 9.80 -18.44 -14.38
C LYS A 92 10.94 -17.63 -14.98
N THR A 93 10.81 -17.36 -16.27
CA THR A 93 11.72 -16.46 -16.98
C THR A 93 11.10 -15.06 -17.01
N GLY A 94 11.82 -14.07 -16.50
CA GLY A 94 11.44 -12.67 -16.53
C GLY A 94 11.99 -11.93 -17.75
N ALA A 95 12.06 -10.61 -17.63
CA ALA A 95 12.68 -9.76 -18.66
C ALA A 95 14.16 -10.16 -18.86
N GLU A 96 14.70 -9.92 -20.06
CA GLU A 96 16.09 -10.19 -20.42
C GLU A 96 16.55 -11.66 -20.18
N ASN A 97 15.61 -12.61 -20.22
CA ASN A 97 15.85 -14.04 -19.96
C ASN A 97 16.37 -14.35 -18.54
N GLN A 98 16.18 -13.45 -17.58
CA GLN A 98 16.54 -13.70 -16.19
C GLN A 98 15.64 -14.78 -15.58
N GLN A 99 16.25 -15.74 -14.87
CA GLN A 99 15.52 -16.81 -14.19
C GLN A 99 15.14 -16.39 -12.76
N TYR A 100 13.91 -16.69 -12.37
CA TYR A 100 13.36 -16.40 -11.05
C TYR A 100 12.72 -17.64 -10.45
N SER A 101 12.95 -17.83 -9.15
CA SER A 101 12.11 -18.73 -8.35
C SER A 101 10.92 -17.94 -7.83
N VAL A 102 9.70 -18.40 -8.12
CA VAL A 102 8.47 -17.64 -7.86
C VAL A 102 7.59 -18.38 -6.87
N ASP A 103 7.32 -17.77 -5.71
CA ASP A 103 6.31 -18.23 -4.78
C ASP A 103 4.95 -17.67 -5.19
N ILE A 104 3.98 -18.57 -5.45
CA ILE A 104 2.61 -18.23 -5.81
C ILE A 104 1.76 -18.28 -4.55
N LEU A 105 1.09 -17.15 -4.23
CA LEU A 105 0.10 -17.03 -3.18
C LEU A 105 -1.29 -16.80 -3.80
N ASP A 106 -2.32 -16.72 -2.98
CA ASP A 106 -3.70 -16.52 -3.49
C ASP A 106 -3.88 -15.18 -4.20
N ASP A 107 -3.21 -14.11 -3.74
CA ASP A 107 -3.41 -12.73 -4.19
C ASP A 107 -2.21 -12.11 -4.90
N LYS A 108 -1.05 -12.81 -4.94
CA LYS A 108 0.20 -12.29 -5.50
C LYS A 108 1.20 -13.38 -5.86
N GLU A 109 2.19 -13.00 -6.66
CA GLU A 109 3.40 -13.77 -6.91
C GLU A 109 4.61 -13.02 -6.35
N LEU A 110 5.52 -13.73 -5.70
CA LEU A 110 6.78 -13.21 -5.15
C LEU A 110 7.95 -13.79 -5.94
N TRP A 111 8.66 -12.93 -6.64
CA TRP A 111 9.70 -13.31 -7.59
C TRP A 111 11.07 -13.07 -6.98
N TYR A 112 11.84 -14.15 -6.80
CA TYR A 112 13.16 -14.14 -6.19
C TYR A 112 14.23 -14.41 -7.24
N ASN A 113 15.31 -13.61 -7.22
CA ASN A 113 16.48 -13.85 -8.06
C ASN A 113 17.25 -15.11 -7.61
N ALA A 114 18.34 -15.43 -8.33
CA ALA A 114 19.20 -16.60 -8.06
C ALA A 114 19.80 -16.59 -6.65
N ASN A 115 19.92 -15.43 -6.00
CA ASN A 115 20.41 -15.29 -4.63
C ASN A 115 19.29 -15.40 -3.57
N GLY A 116 18.06 -15.66 -4.00
CA GLY A 116 16.89 -15.74 -3.12
C GLY A 116 16.42 -14.38 -2.56
N ILE A 117 16.77 -13.29 -3.25
CA ILE A 117 16.34 -11.93 -2.89
C ILE A 117 15.07 -11.57 -3.68
N LEU A 118 14.06 -11.03 -3.00
CA LEU A 118 12.82 -10.61 -3.61
C LEU A 118 13.04 -9.37 -4.48
N GLU A 119 12.82 -9.49 -5.79
CA GLU A 119 13.00 -8.38 -6.74
C GLU A 119 11.68 -7.85 -7.31
N LEU A 120 10.63 -8.69 -7.36
CA LEU A 120 9.35 -8.28 -7.92
C LEU A 120 8.19 -8.88 -7.13
N ILE A 121 7.15 -8.07 -6.93
CA ILE A 121 5.86 -8.50 -6.39
C ILE A 121 4.82 -8.24 -7.48
N LYS A 122 4.13 -9.30 -7.92
CA LYS A 122 3.05 -9.19 -8.90
C LYS A 122 1.73 -9.48 -8.22
N VAL A 123 0.91 -8.47 -8.05
CA VAL A 123 -0.46 -8.64 -7.51
C VAL A 123 -1.32 -9.32 -8.56
N THR A 124 -1.94 -10.45 -8.21
CA THR A 124 -2.81 -11.25 -9.08
C THR A 124 -4.28 -11.04 -8.77
N LYS A 125 -4.61 -10.70 -7.51
CA LYS A 125 -5.96 -10.37 -7.07
C LYS A 125 -5.93 -9.06 -6.28
N PRO A 126 -6.11 -7.90 -6.93
CA PRO A 126 -6.28 -6.64 -6.23
C PRO A 126 -7.59 -6.65 -5.43
N VAL A 127 -7.66 -5.87 -4.36
CA VAL A 127 -8.85 -5.80 -3.50
C VAL A 127 -10.09 -5.32 -4.29
N MET A 128 -9.89 -4.43 -5.26
CA MET A 128 -10.92 -3.92 -6.18
C MET A 128 -10.38 -4.00 -7.61
N ALA A 129 -10.76 -5.04 -8.36
CA ALA A 129 -10.13 -5.39 -9.63
C ALA A 129 -10.40 -4.37 -10.76
N ASP A 130 -11.59 -3.79 -10.80
CA ASP A 130 -12.05 -2.95 -11.92
C ASP A 130 -12.04 -1.45 -11.57
N VAL A 131 -11.28 -1.06 -10.53
CA VAL A 131 -11.31 0.29 -9.99
C VAL A 131 -9.89 0.81 -9.79
N ASP A 132 -9.58 1.98 -10.34
CA ASP A 132 -8.34 2.70 -10.05
C ASP A 132 -8.43 3.33 -8.65
N MET A 133 -7.96 2.60 -7.64
CA MET A 133 -7.98 3.03 -6.25
C MET A 133 -7.07 4.24 -6.01
N LEU A 134 -6.00 4.40 -6.78
CA LEU A 134 -5.11 5.57 -6.66
C LEU A 134 -5.80 6.82 -7.20
N ALA A 135 -6.51 6.73 -8.32
CA ALA A 135 -7.30 7.83 -8.84
C ALA A 135 -8.42 8.23 -7.85
N LEU A 136 -9.14 7.26 -7.28
CA LEU A 136 -10.16 7.54 -6.25
C LEU A 136 -9.58 8.17 -4.98
N ALA A 137 -8.38 7.75 -4.55
CA ALA A 137 -7.68 8.38 -3.43
C ALA A 137 -7.33 9.85 -3.75
N GLN A 138 -6.85 10.11 -4.97
CA GLN A 138 -6.54 11.47 -5.45
C GLN A 138 -7.79 12.36 -5.50
N GLU A 139 -8.91 11.85 -6.01
CA GLU A 139 -10.19 12.56 -6.00
C GLU A 139 -10.65 12.91 -4.58
N ALA A 140 -10.54 11.97 -3.65
CA ALA A 140 -10.87 12.21 -2.25
C ALA A 140 -9.99 13.28 -1.62
N LEU A 141 -8.67 13.30 -1.90
CA LEU A 141 -7.77 14.35 -1.41
C LEU A 141 -8.09 15.72 -2.02
N THR A 142 -8.46 15.77 -3.30
CA THR A 142 -8.93 17.01 -3.94
C THR A 142 -10.16 17.55 -3.22
N LYS A 143 -11.13 16.69 -2.89
CA LYS A 143 -12.30 17.06 -2.09
C LYS A 143 -11.92 17.52 -0.68
N ALA A 144 -10.93 16.87 -0.04
CA ALA A 144 -10.43 17.31 1.26
C ALA A 144 -9.90 18.76 1.21
N ALA A 145 -9.12 19.09 0.17
CA ALA A 145 -8.58 20.43 -0.03
C ALA A 145 -9.70 21.47 -0.29
N GLU A 146 -10.71 21.13 -1.11
CA GLU A 146 -11.85 22.02 -1.41
C GLU A 146 -12.63 22.42 -0.14
N VAL A 147 -12.77 21.51 0.82
CA VAL A 147 -13.51 21.75 2.07
C VAL A 147 -12.64 22.21 3.24
N ASP A 148 -11.37 22.52 2.99
CA ASP A 148 -10.39 23.02 3.97
C ASP A 148 -9.90 24.46 3.63
N PRO A 149 -10.76 25.48 3.59
CA PRO A 149 -10.37 26.84 3.21
C PRO A 149 -9.34 27.47 4.16
N LYS A 150 -9.20 26.94 5.38
CA LYS A 150 -8.21 27.38 6.38
C LYS A 150 -6.89 26.63 6.28
N LYS A 151 -6.77 25.69 5.38
CA LYS A 151 -5.57 24.84 5.18
C LYS A 151 -5.13 24.11 6.46
N SER A 152 -6.09 23.78 7.32
CA SER A 152 -5.83 23.14 8.61
C SER A 152 -5.28 21.72 8.47
N LYS A 153 -5.47 21.09 7.28
CA LYS A 153 -5.05 19.76 6.91
C LYS A 153 -4.14 19.71 5.68
N GLU A 154 -3.61 20.85 5.26
CA GLU A 154 -2.78 20.97 4.06
C GLU A 154 -1.59 19.97 4.07
N LYS A 155 -0.90 19.85 5.20
CA LYS A 155 0.21 18.92 5.34
C LYS A 155 -0.22 17.46 5.14
N ASP A 156 -1.28 17.03 5.84
CA ASP A 156 -1.79 15.66 5.75
C ASP A 156 -2.19 15.32 4.30
N ILE A 157 -2.80 16.29 3.61
CA ILE A 157 -3.22 16.16 2.20
C ILE A 157 -2.00 16.02 1.27
N LEU A 158 -0.99 16.88 1.42
CA LEU A 158 0.22 16.86 0.60
C LEU A 158 1.04 15.58 0.80
N ASP A 159 1.18 15.12 2.03
CA ASP A 159 1.90 13.88 2.36
C ASP A 159 1.23 12.66 1.69
N LEU A 160 -0.10 12.63 1.62
CA LEU A 160 -0.85 11.56 0.95
C LEU A 160 -0.77 11.68 -0.59
N PHE A 161 -0.79 12.89 -1.17
CA PHE A 161 -0.54 13.06 -2.60
C PHE A 161 0.85 12.57 -2.99
N GLU A 162 1.87 12.82 -2.18
CA GLU A 162 3.22 12.32 -2.41
C GLU A 162 3.26 10.78 -2.38
N GLN A 163 2.53 10.15 -1.46
CA GLN A 163 2.42 8.69 -1.42
C GLN A 163 1.74 8.12 -2.67
N ILE A 164 0.67 8.75 -3.15
CA ILE A 164 0.00 8.33 -4.39
C ILE A 164 0.99 8.42 -5.56
N HIS A 165 1.73 9.52 -5.69
CA HIS A 165 2.71 9.72 -6.76
C HIS A 165 3.85 8.68 -6.78
N LYS A 166 4.22 8.15 -5.63
CA LYS A 166 5.23 7.08 -5.52
C LYS A 166 4.72 5.71 -5.97
N ASN A 167 3.39 5.56 -6.11
CA ASN A 167 2.75 4.32 -6.52
C ASN A 167 2.32 4.30 -7.99
N TYR A 168 2.39 5.45 -8.70
CA TYR A 168 2.25 5.55 -10.14
C TYR A 168 3.61 5.41 -10.83
#